data_1aae13ad7c21b8a195dcc5c5de7cece8
#
_entry.id   1aae13ad7c21b8a195dcc5c5de7cece8
#
_cell.length_a   1.000
_cell.length_b   1.000
_cell.length_c   1.000
_cell.angle_alpha   90.00
_cell.angle_beta   90.00
_cell.angle_gamma   90.00
#
_symmetry.space_group_name_H-M   'P 1'
#
loop_
_entity.id
_entity.type
_entity.pdbx_description
1 polymer ?
#
loop_
_entity_poly.entity_id
_entity_poly.type
_entity_poly.pdbx_seq_one_letter_code
_entity_poly.pdbx_strand_id
1 'polypeptide(L)'
;MNKQKGLIRGLFAINNKGIKIMSKIVLSVFTLIFFCCSQEKNIVPDYVLTADQKHNKFSKLIPPVLTVKSGAVIKADTHEASDGQLHSRAKLEDLINIDFGPIHPLTGPVYVEEAEVGDILAVDLLDIELHEYGWQAIVGGFGFLTDRFPSPKLNIHKIDVKNKTTIFNDKVKIPLKPFPGVMGVAPDTEEMLSTIPPRANGGNMDDPSMVEGTTVYFPVFVKGA
;
A
#
# COMPACT_ATOMS: atom_id res chain seq x y z
N MET A 1 -6.61 13.97 -17.03
CA MET A 1 -6.42 13.50 -15.64
C MET A 1 -6.08 12.03 -15.71
N ASN A 2 -4.80 11.67 -15.62
CA ASN A 2 -4.40 10.26 -15.55
C ASN A 2 -4.50 9.83 -14.10
N LYS A 3 -5.48 8.99 -13.79
CA LYS A 3 -5.62 8.37 -12.47
C LYS A 3 -4.51 7.32 -12.31
N GLN A 4 -3.76 7.43 -11.25
CA GLN A 4 -2.83 6.39 -10.83
C GLN A 4 -3.65 5.21 -10.32
N LYS A 5 -3.43 4.02 -10.85
CA LYS A 5 -4.09 2.81 -10.42
C LYS A 5 -3.09 1.97 -9.64
N GLY A 6 -3.18 1.99 -8.34
CA GLY A 6 -2.52 1.01 -7.48
C GLY A 6 -3.55 -0.04 -7.08
N LEU A 7 -3.18 -1.29 -7.16
CA LEU A 7 -4.03 -2.39 -6.72
C LEU A 7 -3.52 -2.85 -5.36
N ILE A 8 -4.27 -2.55 -4.31
CA ILE A 8 -4.09 -3.16 -3.00
C ILE A 8 -5.28 -4.10 -2.80
N ARG A 9 -5.01 -5.38 -2.69
CA ARG A 9 -6.01 -6.39 -2.37
C ARG A 9 -5.81 -6.81 -0.92
N GLY A 10 -6.77 -6.52 -0.05
CA GLY A 10 -6.79 -7.01 1.31
C GLY A 10 -7.62 -8.29 1.41
N LEU A 11 -7.06 -9.34 1.98
CA LEU A 11 -7.78 -10.54 2.34
C LEU A 11 -7.70 -10.70 3.86
N PHE A 12 -8.84 -10.83 4.50
CA PHE A 12 -8.95 -11.07 5.93
C PHE A 12 -9.42 -12.51 6.15
N ALA A 13 -8.58 -13.36 6.68
CA ALA A 13 -8.99 -14.69 7.13
C ALA A 13 -8.24 -15.10 8.39
N ILE A 14 -8.98 -15.40 9.45
CA ILE A 14 -8.46 -16.12 10.62
C ILE A 14 -9.08 -17.50 10.57
N ASN A 15 -8.27 -18.55 10.38
CA ASN A 15 -8.73 -19.91 10.50
C ASN A 15 -7.80 -20.71 11.40
N ASN A 16 -8.30 -21.02 12.59
CA ASN A 16 -7.64 -21.87 13.56
C ASN A 16 -8.09 -23.33 13.33
N LYS A 17 -7.34 -24.12 12.55
CA LYS A 17 -7.53 -25.57 12.48
C LYS A 17 -6.22 -26.29 12.72
N GLY A 18 -6.24 -27.05 13.83
CA GLY A 18 -5.14 -27.87 14.27
C GLY A 18 -4.70 -28.94 13.27
N ILE A 19 -3.41 -29.11 13.20
CA ILE A 19 -2.69 -30.08 12.35
C ILE A 19 -2.86 -31.47 12.98
N LYS A 20 -3.47 -32.41 12.25
CA LYS A 20 -3.33 -33.85 12.51
C LYS A 20 -2.33 -34.45 11.52
N ILE A 21 -1.19 -34.83 12.04
CA ILE A 21 -0.19 -35.65 11.33
C ILE A 21 -0.69 -37.09 11.26
N MET A 22 -0.84 -37.60 10.06
CA MET A 22 -0.88 -39.07 9.87
C MET A 22 0.12 -39.47 8.76
N SER A 23 1.14 -40.18 9.21
CA SER A 23 2.14 -40.86 8.40
C SER A 23 1.51 -42.04 7.64
N LYS A 24 1.75 -42.18 6.35
CA LYS A 24 1.91 -43.48 5.67
C LYS A 24 2.77 -43.33 4.43
N ILE A 25 3.92 -43.99 4.45
CA ILE A 25 4.85 -44.17 3.35
C ILE A 25 4.26 -45.19 2.39
N VAL A 26 4.15 -44.83 1.11
CA VAL A 26 4.16 -45.78 -0.01
C VAL A 26 5.03 -45.23 -1.10
N LEU A 27 6.13 -45.92 -1.34
CA LEU A 27 7.11 -45.70 -2.40
C LEU A 27 6.53 -46.17 -3.74
N SER A 28 6.30 -45.25 -4.67
CA SER A 28 6.10 -45.55 -6.08
C SER A 28 6.76 -44.47 -6.92
N VAL A 29 7.82 -44.88 -7.60
CA VAL A 29 8.55 -44.08 -8.57
C VAL A 29 7.67 -43.90 -9.79
N PHE A 30 7.07 -42.72 -9.91
CA PHE A 30 6.50 -42.18 -11.14
C PHE A 30 7.16 -40.85 -11.42
N THR A 31 7.96 -40.81 -12.48
CA THR A 31 8.53 -39.57 -13.01
C THR A 31 7.40 -38.72 -13.58
N LEU A 32 6.74 -37.95 -12.71
CA LEU A 32 5.85 -36.90 -13.16
C LEU A 32 6.71 -35.65 -13.41
N ILE A 33 6.87 -35.32 -14.67
CA ILE A 33 7.32 -34.01 -15.11
C ILE A 33 6.24 -33.01 -14.61
N PHE A 34 6.51 -32.37 -13.47
CA PHE A 34 5.73 -31.23 -13.04
C PHE A 34 5.98 -30.08 -14.03
N PHE A 35 5.14 -29.99 -15.03
CA PHE A 35 4.91 -28.72 -15.71
C PHE A 35 4.27 -27.80 -14.65
N CYS A 36 5.11 -27.07 -13.91
CA CYS A 36 4.67 -26.01 -13.02
C CYS A 36 4.20 -24.85 -13.92
N CYS A 37 3.03 -25.01 -14.50
CA CYS A 37 2.29 -23.90 -15.07
C CYS A 37 1.85 -23.08 -13.87
N SER A 38 2.56 -22.00 -13.57
CA SER A 38 2.07 -20.97 -12.65
C SER A 38 0.80 -20.39 -13.28
N GLN A 39 -0.35 -20.97 -12.93
CA GLN A 39 -1.60 -20.32 -13.20
C GLN A 39 -1.58 -19.01 -12.40
N GLU A 40 -1.49 -17.89 -13.11
CA GLU A 40 -1.84 -16.59 -12.50
C GLU A 40 -3.23 -16.76 -11.91
N LYS A 41 -3.32 -16.76 -10.59
CA LYS A 41 -4.60 -16.79 -9.90
C LYS A 41 -5.31 -15.49 -10.28
N ASN A 42 -6.29 -15.60 -11.17
CA ASN A 42 -7.15 -14.48 -11.50
C ASN A 42 -8.04 -14.19 -10.29
N ILE A 43 -7.54 -13.36 -9.38
CA ILE A 43 -8.24 -13.00 -8.15
C ILE A 43 -9.28 -11.96 -8.52
N VAL A 44 -10.54 -12.31 -8.38
CA VAL A 44 -11.66 -11.39 -8.62
C VAL A 44 -11.93 -10.63 -7.33
N PRO A 45 -11.87 -9.30 -7.32
CA PRO A 45 -12.19 -8.51 -6.13
C PRO A 45 -13.71 -8.52 -5.88
N ASP A 46 -14.09 -8.60 -4.60
CA ASP A 46 -15.48 -8.46 -4.16
C ASP A 46 -15.93 -7.00 -4.24
N TYR A 47 -14.99 -6.05 -4.01
CA TYR A 47 -15.23 -4.62 -3.99
C TYR A 47 -14.13 -3.86 -4.72
N VAL A 48 -14.51 -2.67 -5.23
CA VAL A 48 -13.59 -1.75 -5.88
C VAL A 48 -13.73 -0.37 -5.21
N LEU A 49 -12.62 0.14 -4.69
CA LEU A 49 -12.49 1.52 -4.22
C LEU A 49 -11.79 2.35 -5.30
N THR A 50 -12.39 3.46 -5.64
CA THR A 50 -11.79 4.40 -6.60
C THR A 50 -10.96 5.46 -5.88
N ALA A 51 -9.96 6.03 -6.55
CA ALA A 51 -9.03 6.98 -5.95
C ALA A 51 -9.67 8.30 -5.47
N ASP A 52 -10.89 8.61 -5.90
CA ASP A 52 -11.67 9.75 -5.42
C ASP A 52 -12.33 9.50 -4.05
N GLN A 53 -12.49 8.24 -3.63
CA GLN A 53 -12.93 7.86 -2.29
C GLN A 53 -11.74 7.95 -1.32
N LYS A 54 -11.34 9.17 -0.98
CA LYS A 54 -10.09 9.42 -0.23
C LYS A 54 -10.26 10.43 0.89
N HIS A 55 -9.34 10.34 1.84
CA HIS A 55 -9.08 11.33 2.89
C HIS A 55 -7.57 11.52 3.06
N ASN A 56 -7.13 12.40 3.96
CA ASN A 56 -5.70 12.65 4.24
C ASN A 56 -5.42 12.87 5.72
N LYS A 57 -6.24 12.28 6.57
CA LYS A 57 -6.09 12.32 8.04
C LYS A 57 -6.36 10.95 8.62
N PHE A 58 -5.89 10.72 9.85
CA PHE A 58 -6.31 9.60 10.68
C PHE A 58 -7.18 10.11 11.83
N SER A 59 -8.39 9.59 11.96
CA SER A 59 -9.35 9.90 13.04
C SER A 59 -10.47 8.87 13.05
N LYS A 60 -11.01 8.57 14.22
CA LYS A 60 -12.25 7.76 14.34
C LYS A 60 -13.50 8.45 13.82
N LEU A 61 -13.43 9.76 13.57
CA LEU A 61 -14.57 10.53 13.05
C LEU A 61 -14.70 10.50 11.53
N ILE A 62 -13.72 9.97 10.79
CA ILE A 62 -13.80 9.89 9.33
C ILE A 62 -14.78 8.77 8.97
N PRO A 63 -15.89 9.08 8.29
CA PRO A 63 -16.88 8.07 7.96
C PRO A 63 -16.32 7.07 6.93
N PRO A 64 -16.61 5.76 7.08
CA PRO A 64 -16.19 4.78 6.10
C PRO A 64 -16.92 4.97 4.78
N VAL A 65 -16.22 4.74 3.67
CA VAL A 65 -16.77 4.78 2.31
C VAL A 65 -17.21 3.39 1.83
N LEU A 66 -16.81 2.35 2.57
CA LEU A 66 -17.14 0.96 2.28
C LEU A 66 -17.25 0.17 3.58
N THR A 67 -18.24 -0.72 3.68
CA THR A 67 -18.39 -1.69 4.76
C THR A 67 -18.25 -3.09 4.19
N VAL A 68 -17.42 -3.92 4.83
CA VAL A 68 -17.13 -5.29 4.37
C VAL A 68 -17.13 -6.27 5.53
N LYS A 69 -17.23 -7.55 5.19
CA LYS A 69 -16.98 -8.66 6.13
C LYS A 69 -15.52 -9.10 6.08
N SER A 70 -15.08 -9.72 7.14
CA SER A 70 -13.79 -10.40 7.19
C SER A 70 -13.63 -11.39 6.04
N GLY A 71 -12.47 -11.40 5.39
CA GLY A 71 -12.20 -12.23 4.21
C GLY A 71 -12.51 -11.58 2.86
N ALA A 72 -13.05 -10.36 2.84
CA ALA A 72 -13.33 -9.64 1.60
C ALA A 72 -12.05 -9.30 0.83
N VAL A 73 -12.12 -9.37 -0.49
CA VAL A 73 -11.06 -8.96 -1.41
C VAL A 73 -11.40 -7.58 -1.99
N ILE A 74 -10.56 -6.60 -1.72
CA ILE A 74 -10.77 -5.21 -2.14
C ILE A 74 -9.70 -4.82 -3.15
N LYS A 75 -10.13 -4.31 -4.31
CA LYS A 75 -9.27 -3.59 -5.22
C LYS A 75 -9.35 -2.10 -4.90
N ALA A 76 -8.25 -1.48 -4.52
CA ALA A 76 -8.19 -0.05 -4.25
C ALA A 76 -7.30 0.66 -5.26
N ASP A 77 -7.85 1.63 -5.99
CA ASP A 77 -7.07 2.60 -6.74
C ASP A 77 -6.58 3.68 -5.78
N THR A 78 -5.28 3.99 -5.80
CA THR A 78 -4.69 4.98 -4.90
C THR A 78 -4.08 6.16 -5.67
N HIS A 79 -3.97 7.30 -5.00
CA HIS A 79 -3.15 8.41 -5.47
C HIS A 79 -1.68 8.20 -5.10
N GLU A 80 -0.78 8.86 -5.81
CA GLU A 80 0.59 9.01 -5.35
C GLU A 80 0.66 10.01 -4.19
N ALA A 81 1.77 10.00 -3.44
CA ALA A 81 1.89 10.69 -2.15
C ALA A 81 1.58 12.20 -2.18
N SER A 82 1.82 12.90 -3.29
CA SER A 82 1.59 14.34 -3.41
C SER A 82 0.16 14.72 -3.81
N ASP A 83 -0.75 13.75 -3.95
CA ASP A 83 -2.12 13.95 -4.45
C ASP A 83 -2.17 14.52 -5.88
N GLY A 84 -1.25 14.10 -6.74
CA GLY A 84 -1.19 14.50 -8.14
C GLY A 84 -0.42 15.79 -8.41
N GLN A 85 0.13 16.44 -7.39
CA GLN A 85 0.92 17.66 -7.58
C GLN A 85 2.23 17.37 -8.34
N LEU A 86 2.88 16.23 -8.02
CA LEU A 86 4.11 15.80 -8.70
C LEU A 86 3.79 14.75 -9.77
N HIS A 87 3.17 15.18 -10.86
CA HIS A 87 2.79 14.34 -11.99
C HIS A 87 3.99 14.04 -12.92
N SER A 88 3.78 13.20 -13.94
CA SER A 88 4.84 12.75 -14.88
C SER A 88 5.59 13.86 -15.64
N ARG A 89 5.10 15.09 -15.64
CA ARG A 89 5.71 16.27 -16.26
C ARG A 89 6.05 17.35 -15.25
N ALA A 90 5.98 17.03 -13.94
CA ALA A 90 6.29 17.98 -12.89
C ALA A 90 7.75 18.43 -12.96
N LYS A 91 7.98 19.68 -12.59
CA LYS A 91 9.27 20.34 -12.58
C LYS A 91 9.68 20.69 -11.15
N LEU A 92 10.90 21.15 -10.98
CA LEU A 92 11.41 21.57 -9.67
C LEU A 92 10.53 22.66 -9.03
N GLU A 93 9.94 23.54 -9.85
CA GLU A 93 9.04 24.60 -9.39
C GLU A 93 7.78 24.03 -8.70
N ASP A 94 7.22 22.93 -9.24
CA ASP A 94 6.06 22.25 -8.65
C ASP A 94 6.40 21.68 -7.28
N LEU A 95 7.63 21.16 -7.11
CA LEU A 95 8.12 20.68 -5.81
C LEU A 95 8.33 21.83 -4.81
N ILE A 96 8.89 22.97 -5.27
CA ILE A 96 9.13 24.14 -4.40
C ILE A 96 7.81 24.72 -3.88
N ASN A 97 6.77 24.68 -4.70
CA ASN A 97 5.44 25.21 -4.39
C ASN A 97 4.45 24.13 -3.89
N ILE A 98 4.95 22.95 -3.51
CA ILE A 98 4.08 21.86 -3.09
C ILE A 98 3.24 22.23 -1.87
N ASP A 99 1.93 21.95 -1.94
CA ASP A 99 1.03 22.05 -0.80
C ASP A 99 1.07 20.75 0.03
N PHE A 100 1.48 20.87 1.28
CA PHE A 100 1.49 19.73 2.22
C PHE A 100 0.11 19.40 2.79
N GLY A 101 -0.91 20.23 2.57
CA GLY A 101 -2.25 20.01 3.06
C GLY A 101 -2.88 18.67 2.64
N PRO A 102 -2.88 18.30 1.35
CA PRO A 102 -3.45 17.06 0.83
C PRO A 102 -2.54 15.82 1.00
N ILE A 103 -1.32 15.97 1.46
CA ILE A 103 -0.34 14.87 1.63
C ILE A 103 -0.64 14.10 2.92
N HIS A 104 -0.66 12.78 2.93
CA HIS A 104 -0.77 11.78 1.88
C HIS A 104 -2.24 11.40 1.69
N PRO A 105 -2.73 11.27 0.45
CA PRO A 105 -4.09 10.81 0.21
C PRO A 105 -4.19 9.31 0.50
N LEU A 106 -5.23 8.92 1.25
CA LEU A 106 -5.53 7.55 1.61
C LEU A 106 -6.88 7.16 1.00
N THR A 107 -6.93 6.08 0.24
CA THR A 107 -8.18 5.53 -0.29
C THR A 107 -8.91 4.75 0.80
N GLY A 108 -10.14 5.08 1.08
CA GLY A 108 -10.93 4.55 2.19
C GLY A 108 -11.61 5.66 2.99
N PRO A 109 -11.93 5.45 4.29
CA PRO A 109 -11.71 4.25 5.11
C PRO A 109 -12.65 3.08 4.75
N VAL A 110 -12.21 1.88 5.12
CA VAL A 110 -13.02 0.66 5.04
C VAL A 110 -13.42 0.21 6.43
N TYR A 111 -14.71 -0.05 6.64
CA TYR A 111 -15.22 -0.61 7.88
C TYR A 111 -15.34 -2.13 7.77
N VAL A 112 -14.74 -2.86 8.70
CA VAL A 112 -14.83 -4.33 8.81
C VAL A 112 -15.82 -4.70 9.90
N GLU A 113 -16.95 -5.31 9.53
CA GLU A 113 -18.11 -5.53 10.43
C GLU A 113 -17.75 -6.27 11.73
N GLU A 114 -16.85 -7.25 11.65
CA GLU A 114 -16.47 -8.13 12.76
C GLU A 114 -15.28 -7.61 13.59
N ALA A 115 -14.64 -6.50 13.18
CA ALA A 115 -13.48 -5.99 13.90
C ALA A 115 -13.90 -5.28 15.19
N GLU A 116 -13.47 -5.82 16.32
CA GLU A 116 -13.72 -5.27 17.66
C GLU A 116 -12.42 -4.73 18.29
N VAL A 117 -12.55 -3.79 19.21
CA VAL A 117 -11.40 -3.20 19.90
C VAL A 117 -10.58 -4.27 20.61
N GLY A 118 -9.28 -4.29 20.36
CA GLY A 118 -8.34 -5.27 20.90
C GLY A 118 -8.05 -6.46 19.97
N ASP A 119 -8.77 -6.58 18.86
CA ASP A 119 -8.44 -7.55 17.82
C ASP A 119 -7.17 -7.15 17.05
N ILE A 120 -6.70 -8.07 16.22
CA ILE A 120 -5.65 -7.83 15.23
C ILE A 120 -6.27 -7.96 13.84
N LEU A 121 -6.23 -6.88 13.08
CA LEU A 121 -6.61 -6.87 11.67
C LEU A 121 -5.44 -7.35 10.82
N ALA A 122 -5.62 -8.45 10.09
CA ALA A 122 -4.65 -8.96 9.12
C ALA A 122 -5.02 -8.47 7.71
N VAL A 123 -4.07 -7.83 7.03
CA VAL A 123 -4.22 -7.34 5.65
C VAL A 123 -3.23 -8.06 4.75
N ASP A 124 -3.74 -8.93 3.88
CA ASP A 124 -2.92 -9.61 2.87
C ASP A 124 -2.74 -8.73 1.64
N LEU A 125 -1.50 -8.44 1.27
CA LEU A 125 -1.14 -7.72 0.05
C LEU A 125 -1.06 -8.71 -1.10
N LEU A 126 -2.15 -8.87 -1.86
CA LEU A 126 -2.25 -9.91 -2.86
C LEU A 126 -1.57 -9.55 -4.19
N ASP A 127 -1.59 -8.26 -4.55
CA ASP A 127 -1.01 -7.74 -5.78
C ASP A 127 -0.86 -6.21 -5.68
N ILE A 128 0.21 -5.66 -6.28
CA ILE A 128 0.47 -4.22 -6.32
C ILE A 128 0.84 -3.83 -7.75
N GLU A 129 -0.08 -3.17 -8.44
CA GLU A 129 0.14 -2.64 -9.78
C GLU A 129 0.80 -1.27 -9.71
N LEU A 130 1.87 -1.08 -10.48
CA LEU A 130 2.57 0.18 -10.60
C LEU A 130 1.97 1.06 -11.70
N HIS A 131 2.09 2.37 -11.51
CA HIS A 131 1.88 3.35 -12.56
C HIS A 131 3.12 3.46 -13.48
N GLU A 132 2.97 4.09 -14.65
CA GLU A 132 4.05 4.27 -15.62
C GLU A 132 5.11 5.29 -15.21
N TYR A 133 4.92 5.99 -14.12
CA TYR A 133 5.89 6.92 -13.56
C TYR A 133 5.90 6.89 -12.03
N GLY A 134 7.00 7.32 -11.46
CA GLY A 134 7.17 7.65 -10.06
C GLY A 134 8.06 8.87 -9.93
N TRP A 135 8.19 9.38 -8.72
CA TRP A 135 9.10 10.49 -8.45
C TRP A 135 9.86 10.26 -7.14
N GLN A 136 10.99 10.91 -7.05
CA GLN A 136 11.73 11.09 -5.81
C GLN A 136 12.22 12.53 -5.69
N ALA A 137 12.30 13.03 -4.47
CA ALA A 137 12.66 14.42 -4.24
C ALA A 137 13.58 14.58 -3.03
N ILE A 138 14.37 15.65 -3.08
CA ILE A 138 14.95 16.30 -1.91
C ILE A 138 14.10 17.54 -1.67
N VAL A 139 13.40 17.56 -0.53
CA VAL A 139 12.61 18.71 -0.09
C VAL A 139 13.50 19.54 0.83
N GLY A 140 13.70 20.82 0.49
CA GLY A 140 14.56 21.71 1.26
C GLY A 140 14.10 21.78 2.73
N GLY A 141 15.04 21.59 3.65
CA GLY A 141 14.74 21.62 5.09
C GLY A 141 14.08 20.36 5.67
N PHE A 142 13.86 19.31 4.87
CA PHE A 142 13.22 18.08 5.29
C PHE A 142 14.20 16.90 5.28
N GLY A 143 14.17 16.07 6.33
CA GLY A 143 15.02 14.88 6.48
C GLY A 143 16.26 15.11 7.34
N PHE A 144 17.12 14.08 7.44
CA PHE A 144 18.28 14.07 8.38
C PHE A 144 19.58 14.63 7.79
N LEU A 145 19.65 14.90 6.48
CA LEU A 145 20.86 15.36 5.79
C LEU A 145 20.68 16.74 5.18
N THR A 146 19.86 17.58 5.77
CA THR A 146 19.53 18.92 5.25
C THR A 146 20.74 19.86 5.18
N ASP A 147 21.71 19.70 6.06
CA ASP A 147 22.99 20.40 6.07
C ASP A 147 23.88 20.03 4.87
N ARG A 148 23.83 18.77 4.43
CA ARG A 148 24.60 18.27 3.29
C ARG A 148 23.90 18.41 1.96
N PHE A 149 22.57 18.41 1.95
CA PHE A 149 21.72 18.49 0.77
C PHE A 149 20.63 19.56 0.93
N PRO A 150 21.00 20.85 1.03
CA PRO A 150 20.06 21.93 1.32
C PRO A 150 19.16 22.29 0.13
N SER A 151 19.64 22.00 -1.10
CA SER A 151 18.93 22.40 -2.30
C SER A 151 17.88 21.36 -2.71
N PRO A 152 16.64 21.80 -3.01
CA PRO A 152 15.61 20.89 -3.48
C PRO A 152 15.98 20.27 -4.82
N LYS A 153 15.60 19.01 -5.03
CA LYS A 153 15.76 18.30 -6.29
C LYS A 153 14.52 17.44 -6.55
N LEU A 154 14.15 17.31 -7.80
CA LEU A 154 13.07 16.43 -8.24
C LEU A 154 13.58 15.55 -9.38
N ASN A 155 13.36 14.24 -9.28
CA ASN A 155 13.53 13.30 -10.37
C ASN A 155 12.19 12.62 -10.66
N ILE A 156 11.76 12.69 -11.90
CA ILE A 156 10.63 11.91 -12.41
C ILE A 156 11.18 10.67 -13.09
N HIS A 157 10.74 9.50 -12.64
CA HIS A 157 11.16 8.20 -13.16
C HIS A 157 10.09 7.65 -14.09
N LYS A 158 10.49 7.26 -15.29
CA LYS A 158 9.65 6.39 -16.12
C LYS A 158 9.79 4.95 -15.61
N ILE A 159 8.66 4.31 -15.38
CA ILE A 159 8.61 2.93 -14.88
C ILE A 159 8.28 1.98 -16.04
N ASP A 160 9.12 0.97 -16.23
CA ASP A 160 8.80 -0.20 -17.04
C ASP A 160 7.95 -1.13 -16.18
N VAL A 161 6.63 -0.99 -16.30
CA VAL A 161 5.65 -1.72 -15.48
C VAL A 161 5.77 -3.23 -15.72
N LYS A 162 5.99 -3.64 -16.98
CA LYS A 162 6.09 -5.06 -17.35
C LYS A 162 7.29 -5.76 -16.68
N ASN A 163 8.44 -5.08 -16.66
CA ASN A 163 9.66 -5.63 -16.10
C ASN A 163 9.89 -5.22 -14.63
N LYS A 164 8.96 -4.42 -14.05
CA LYS A 164 9.07 -3.83 -12.70
C LYS A 164 10.46 -3.19 -12.50
N THR A 165 10.87 -2.29 -13.42
CA THR A 165 12.18 -1.60 -13.34
C THR A 165 12.07 -0.13 -13.70
N THR A 166 13.04 0.66 -13.24
CA THR A 166 13.27 2.04 -13.69
C THR A 166 14.75 2.30 -13.93
N ILE A 167 15.06 3.42 -14.60
CA ILE A 167 16.44 3.86 -14.85
C ILE A 167 16.69 5.14 -14.07
N PHE A 168 17.74 5.14 -13.28
CA PHE A 168 18.22 6.30 -12.55
C PHE A 168 19.46 6.88 -13.22
N ASN A 169 19.43 8.20 -13.48
CA ASN A 169 20.51 8.97 -14.13
C ASN A 169 21.02 8.32 -15.44
N ASP A 170 20.11 7.76 -16.24
CA ASP A 170 20.38 7.11 -17.54
C ASP A 170 21.39 5.95 -17.51
N LYS A 171 21.78 5.51 -16.32
CA LYS A 171 22.87 4.51 -16.16
C LYS A 171 22.51 3.36 -15.25
N VAL A 172 21.75 3.59 -14.18
CA VAL A 172 21.51 2.58 -13.16
C VAL A 172 20.11 2.01 -13.33
N LYS A 173 20.02 0.73 -13.70
CA LYS A 173 18.75 0.01 -13.74
C LYS A 173 18.41 -0.44 -12.33
N ILE A 174 17.26 0.01 -11.82
CA ILE A 174 16.75 -0.30 -10.49
C ILE A 174 15.60 -1.30 -10.63
N PRO A 175 15.68 -2.50 -10.06
CA PRO A 175 14.55 -3.40 -9.93
C PRO A 175 13.58 -2.84 -8.87
N LEU A 176 12.27 -2.87 -9.16
CA LEU A 176 11.25 -2.34 -8.27
C LEU A 176 10.58 -3.45 -7.47
N LYS A 177 10.41 -3.21 -6.18
CA LYS A 177 9.58 -4.00 -5.27
C LYS A 177 8.55 -3.05 -4.68
N PRO A 178 7.36 -2.91 -5.31
CA PRO A 178 6.37 -1.95 -4.86
C PRO A 178 5.79 -2.34 -3.50
N PHE A 179 5.54 -1.34 -2.67
CA PHE A 179 4.88 -1.48 -1.38
C PHE A 179 4.07 -0.21 -1.06
N PRO A 180 3.01 -0.29 -0.24
CA PRO A 180 2.29 0.88 0.21
C PRO A 180 3.13 1.63 1.25
N GLY A 181 3.46 2.90 0.99
CA GLY A 181 4.19 3.74 1.96
C GLY A 181 3.34 4.07 3.18
N VAL A 182 2.03 4.32 2.96
CA VAL A 182 1.10 4.70 4.02
C VAL A 182 -0.06 3.71 4.07
N MET A 183 -0.20 3.02 5.19
CA MET A 183 -1.30 2.11 5.48
C MET A 183 -1.55 2.09 6.99
N GLY A 184 -2.81 2.09 7.43
CA GLY A 184 -3.12 2.05 8.84
C GLY A 184 -4.60 1.92 9.10
N VAL A 185 -4.94 1.74 10.37
CA VAL A 185 -6.31 1.68 10.90
C VAL A 185 -6.70 2.99 11.58
N ALA A 186 -7.99 3.15 11.90
CA ALA A 186 -8.47 4.31 12.63
C ALA A 186 -7.91 4.32 14.06
N PRO A 187 -7.27 5.41 14.52
CA PRO A 187 -6.85 5.56 15.92
C PRO A 187 -8.04 5.92 16.80
N ASP A 188 -7.99 5.57 18.09
CA ASP A 188 -9.00 6.01 19.06
C ASP A 188 -8.80 7.49 19.46
N THR A 189 -9.02 8.38 18.52
CA THR A 189 -9.02 9.83 18.75
C THR A 189 -9.99 10.54 17.80
N GLU A 190 -10.53 11.65 18.26
CA GLU A 190 -11.33 12.57 17.45
C GLU A 190 -10.49 13.61 16.70
N GLU A 191 -9.20 13.70 17.05
CA GLU A 191 -8.27 14.60 16.36
C GLU A 191 -8.05 14.16 14.91
N MET A 192 -7.99 15.11 14.01
CA MET A 192 -7.63 14.90 12.60
C MET A 192 -6.11 14.84 12.45
N LEU A 193 -5.52 13.68 12.78
CA LEU A 193 -4.09 13.49 12.79
C LEU A 193 -3.51 13.53 11.36
N SER A 194 -2.38 14.21 11.21
CA SER A 194 -1.62 14.21 9.95
C SER A 194 -1.16 12.79 9.59
N THR A 195 -1.14 12.48 8.29
CA THR A 195 -0.63 11.22 7.75
C THR A 195 0.89 11.17 7.66
N ILE A 196 1.61 12.30 7.87
CA ILE A 196 3.06 12.37 7.70
C ILE A 196 3.83 11.49 8.72
N PRO A 197 3.62 11.60 10.05
CA PRO A 197 4.32 10.71 10.97
C PRO A 197 3.58 9.38 11.16
N PRO A 198 4.29 8.24 11.20
CA PRO A 198 3.72 6.96 11.60
C PRO A 198 3.41 6.94 13.10
N ARG A 199 2.44 6.10 13.50
CA ARG A 199 1.98 5.94 14.89
C ARG A 199 1.63 4.49 15.19
N ALA A 200 1.09 4.20 16.38
CA ALA A 200 0.65 2.87 16.79
C ALA A 200 -0.41 2.26 15.86
N ASN A 201 -1.19 3.08 15.18
CA ASN A 201 -2.19 2.66 14.19
C ASN A 201 -1.59 2.35 12.80
N GLY A 202 -0.28 2.39 12.62
CA GLY A 202 0.41 2.34 11.33
C GLY A 202 0.64 3.74 10.77
N GLY A 203 0.21 4.01 9.55
CA GLY A 203 0.39 5.28 8.85
C GLY A 203 1.57 5.24 7.89
N ASN A 204 2.38 6.31 7.86
CA ASN A 204 3.51 6.47 6.96
C ASN A 204 4.73 5.64 7.42
N MET A 205 4.62 4.34 7.28
CA MET A 205 5.64 3.39 7.77
C MET A 205 6.82 3.25 6.81
N ASP A 206 6.59 3.45 5.50
CA ASP A 206 7.61 3.28 4.45
C ASP A 206 8.40 1.97 4.57
N ASP A 207 7.73 0.89 4.95
CA ASP A 207 8.36 -0.40 5.19
C ASP A 207 8.49 -1.20 3.89
N PRO A 208 9.71 -1.38 3.34
CA PRO A 208 9.95 -2.11 2.09
C PRO A 208 9.70 -3.62 2.20
N SER A 209 9.36 -4.15 3.38
CA SER A 209 8.95 -5.54 3.55
C SER A 209 7.47 -5.77 3.24
N MET A 210 6.65 -4.71 3.18
CA MET A 210 5.22 -4.77 2.89
C MET A 210 4.95 -4.93 1.38
N VAL A 211 5.47 -5.99 0.78
CA VAL A 211 5.36 -6.28 -0.65
C VAL A 211 4.22 -7.27 -0.96
N GLU A 212 3.92 -7.45 -2.23
CA GLU A 212 3.01 -8.49 -2.72
C GLU A 212 3.34 -9.86 -2.08
N GLY A 213 2.30 -10.55 -1.59
CA GLY A 213 2.40 -11.84 -0.92
C GLY A 213 2.69 -11.77 0.58
N THR A 214 2.76 -10.57 1.17
CA THR A 214 2.94 -10.42 2.63
C THR A 214 1.64 -10.09 3.34
N THR A 215 1.57 -10.37 4.64
CA THR A 215 0.47 -10.01 5.53
C THR A 215 0.94 -8.93 6.50
N VAL A 216 0.20 -7.83 6.58
CA VAL A 216 0.42 -6.76 7.55
C VAL A 216 -0.61 -6.88 8.67
N TYR A 217 -0.17 -6.74 9.92
CA TYR A 217 -1.01 -6.87 11.10
C TYR A 217 -1.17 -5.51 11.79
N PHE A 218 -2.42 -5.08 12.02
CA PHE A 218 -2.74 -3.84 12.70
C PHE A 218 -3.55 -4.11 13.96
N PRO A 219 -3.23 -3.45 15.10
CA PRO A 219 -4.10 -3.48 16.26
C PRO A 219 -5.39 -2.69 15.97
N VAL A 220 -6.53 -3.22 16.38
CA VAL A 220 -7.84 -2.56 16.25
C VAL A 220 -8.07 -1.66 17.46
N PHE A 221 -8.13 -0.35 17.25
CA PHE A 221 -8.34 0.64 18.32
C PHE A 221 -9.78 1.07 18.46
N VAL A 222 -10.55 0.98 17.39
CA VAL A 222 -11.98 1.32 17.36
C VAL A 222 -12.76 0.22 16.64
N LYS A 223 -14.05 0.09 16.93
CA LYS A 223 -14.90 -0.87 16.24
C LYS A 223 -14.91 -0.59 14.74
N GLY A 224 -14.67 -1.65 13.96
CA GLY A 224 -14.59 -1.59 12.50
C GLY A 224 -13.20 -1.32 11.94
N ALA A 225 -12.17 -1.15 12.80
CA ALA A 225 -10.75 -0.94 12.55
C ALA A 225 -10.31 0.51 12.23
#